data_1b193647db1548df3045499d0f703fd9
#
_entry.id   1b193647db1548df3045499d0f703fd9
#
_cell.length_a   1.000
_cell.length_b   1.000
_cell.length_c   1.000
_cell.angle_alpha   90.00
_cell.angle_beta   90.00
_cell.angle_gamma   90.00
#
_symmetry.space_group_name_H-M   'P 1'
#
loop_
_entity.id
_entity.type
_entity.pdbx_description
1 polymer ?
#
loop_
_entity_poly.entity_id
_entity_poly.type
_entity_poly.pdbx_seq_one_letter_code
_entity_poly.pdbx_strand_id
1 'polypeptide(L)' 'MILKLKRPLCFFDLETTGVNVSIDRIVEIAILKLYPDETKEAKTWRVNPECPIPPQASAVHGIYDSDVADE' A
#
# COMPACT_ATOMS: atom_id res chain seq x y z
N MET A 1 22.56 5.94 1.93
CA MET A 1 23.11 4.56 2.03
C MET A 1 23.27 3.99 0.64
N ILE A 2 24.42 3.45 0.34
CA ILE A 2 24.68 2.81 -0.95
C ILE A 2 24.48 1.31 -0.80
N LEU A 3 23.53 0.76 -1.55
CA LEU A 3 23.27 -0.67 -1.59
C LEU A 3 23.85 -1.24 -2.89
N LYS A 4 24.70 -2.24 -2.77
CA LYS A 4 25.15 -3.01 -3.92
C LYS A 4 24.28 -4.25 -4.02
N LEU A 5 23.32 -4.22 -4.94
CA LEU A 5 22.38 -5.30 -5.13
C LEU A 5 22.90 -6.29 -6.18
N LYS A 6 22.79 -7.58 -5.88
CA LYS A 6 23.03 -8.67 -6.84
C LYS A 6 21.71 -9.16 -7.45
N ARG A 7 20.59 -8.84 -6.81
CA ARG A 7 19.24 -9.22 -7.22
C ARG A 7 18.31 -8.04 -7.00
N PRO A 8 17.18 -7.97 -7.70
CA PRO A 8 16.15 -6.99 -7.38
C PRO A 8 15.69 -7.11 -5.93
N LEU A 9 15.43 -5.96 -5.31
CA LEU A 9 14.91 -5.88 -3.95
C LEU A 9 13.53 -5.25 -4.00
N CYS A 10 12.55 -5.88 -3.38
CA CYS A 10 11.17 -5.42 -3.34
C CYS A 10 10.80 -4.94 -1.94
N PHE A 11 10.26 -3.72 -1.88
CA PHE A 11 9.60 -3.21 -0.68
C PHE A 11 8.11 -3.07 -0.97
N PHE A 12 7.27 -3.36 0.00
CA PHE A 12 5.84 -3.10 -0.15
C PHE A 12 5.28 -2.53 1.15
N ASP A 13 4.23 -1.74 0.99
CA ASP A 13 3.50 -1.14 2.08
C ASP A 13 2.01 -1.33 1.84
N LEU A 14 1.26 -1.52 2.92
CA LEU A 14 -0.18 -1.74 2.87
C LEU A 14 -0.88 -0.70 3.73
N GLU A 15 -1.91 -0.07 3.18
CA GLU A 15 -2.87 0.71 3.94
C GLU A 15 -4.15 -0.10 4.11
N THR A 16 -4.73 -0.07 5.29
CA THR A 16 -5.86 -0.90 5.65
C THR A 16 -6.98 -0.10 6.31
N THR A 17 -8.11 -0.76 6.52
CA THR A 17 -9.23 -0.16 7.26
C THR A 17 -8.95 -0.07 8.76
N GLY A 18 -7.94 -0.76 9.28
CA GLY A 18 -7.55 -0.74 10.68
C GLY A 18 -6.46 -1.75 10.99
N VAL A 19 -6.26 -2.03 12.27
CA VAL A 19 -5.19 -2.90 12.75
C VAL A 19 -5.63 -4.31 13.16
N ASN A 20 -6.92 -4.60 13.08
CA ASN A 20 -7.45 -5.92 13.41
C ASN A 20 -7.40 -6.84 12.17
N VAL A 21 -6.41 -7.72 12.12
CA VAL A 21 -6.17 -8.60 10.97
C VAL A 21 -7.31 -9.58 10.68
N SER A 22 -8.23 -9.78 11.64
CA SER A 22 -9.37 -10.67 11.45
C SER A 22 -10.52 -10.04 10.67
N ILE A 23 -10.70 -8.71 10.76
CA ILE A 23 -11.83 -7.99 10.18
C ILE A 23 -11.44 -6.83 9.27
N ASP A 24 -10.25 -6.28 9.42
CA ASP A 24 -9.81 -5.15 8.62
C ASP A 24 -9.26 -5.60 7.27
N ARG A 25 -9.45 -4.74 6.26
CA ARG A 25 -9.15 -5.06 4.87
C ARG A 25 -8.21 -4.04 4.26
N ILE A 26 -7.49 -4.45 3.23
CA ILE A 26 -6.54 -3.62 2.51
C ILE A 26 -7.30 -2.60 1.66
N VAL A 27 -6.85 -1.34 1.67
CA VAL A 27 -7.37 -0.26 0.82
C VAL A 27 -6.33 0.25 -0.18
N GLU A 28 -5.04 0.03 0.07
CA GLU A 28 -3.97 0.42 -0.85
C GLU A 28 -2.78 -0.51 -0.71
N ILE A 29 -2.16 -0.84 -1.84
CA ILE A 29 -0.93 -1.62 -1.91
C ILE A 29 0.10 -0.80 -2.69
N ALA A 30 1.24 -0.49 -2.07
CA ALA A 30 2.35 0.17 -2.73
C ALA A 30 3.54 -0.77 -2.82
N ILE A 31 4.16 -0.85 -3.99
CA ILE A 31 5.33 -1.69 -4.22
C ILE A 31 6.45 -0.83 -4.80
N LEU A 32 7.63 -0.90 -4.18
CA LEU A 32 8.85 -0.32 -4.70
C LEU A 32 9.84 -1.44 -5.00
N LYS A 33 10.31 -1.49 -6.25
CA LYS A 33 11.29 -2.47 -6.68
C LYS A 33 12.59 -1.77 -7.06
N LEU A 34 13.69 -2.20 -6.47
CA LEU A 34 15.03 -1.70 -6.76
C LEU A 34 15.80 -2.76 -7.53
N TYR A 35 16.49 -2.32 -8.59
CA TYR A 35 17.28 -3.19 -9.45
C TYR A 35 18.78 -3.01 -9.23
N PRO A 36 19.59 -4.04 -9.57
CA PRO A 36 21.05 -3.96 -9.43
C PRO A 36 21.71 -2.82 -10.24
N ASP A 37 21.09 -2.34 -11.29
CA ASP A 37 21.58 -1.24 -12.13
C ASP A 37 21.22 0.14 -11.59
N GLU A 38 20.75 0.22 -10.33
CA GLU A 38 20.32 1.44 -9.64
C GLU A 38 19.00 2.03 -10.14
N THR A 39 18.31 1.38 -11.07
CA THR A 39 16.95 1.79 -11.44
C THR A 39 15.94 1.32 -10.42
N LYS A 40 14.79 1.98 -10.41
CA LYS A 40 13.68 1.64 -9.52
C LYS A 40 12.36 1.72 -10.25
N GLU A 41 11.40 0.93 -9.79
CA GLU A 41 10.03 0.92 -10.28
C GLU A 41 9.09 0.96 -9.08
N ALA A 42 8.11 1.85 -9.13
CA ALA A 42 7.11 1.98 -8.08
C ALA A 42 5.72 1.86 -8.68
N LYS A 43 4.86 1.10 -8.00
CA LYS A 43 3.45 0.95 -8.38
C LYS A 43 2.58 1.00 -7.15
N THR A 44 1.40 1.60 -7.29
CA THR A 44 0.42 1.71 -6.23
C THR A 44 -0.95 1.34 -6.76
N TRP A 45 -1.66 0.51 -6.03
CA TRP A 45 -3.04 0.14 -6.34
C TRP A 45 -3.93 0.42 -5.15
N ARG A 46 -5.09 1.00 -5.42
CA ARG A 46 -6.16 1.10 -4.43
C ARG A 46 -7.10 -0.08 -4.59
N VAL A 47 -7.69 -0.51 -3.48
CA VAL A 47 -8.58 -1.67 -3.42
C VAL A 47 -9.85 -1.25 -2.69
N ASN A 48 -11.01 -1.60 -3.24
CA ASN A 48 -12.25 -1.42 -2.51
C ASN A 48 -12.34 -2.49 -1.42
N PRO A 49 -12.30 -2.09 -0.12
CA PRO A 49 -12.34 -3.08 0.96
C PRO A 49 -13.71 -3.73 1.15
N GLU A 50 -14.74 -3.24 0.43
CA GLU A 50 -16.14 -3.70 0.53
C GLU A 50 -16.71 -3.56 1.94
N CYS A 51 -16.16 -2.65 2.73
CA CYS A 51 -16.64 -2.26 4.05
C CYS A 51 -16.33 -0.79 4.28
N PRO A 52 -17.04 -0.10 5.19
CA PRO A 52 -16.72 1.29 5.50
C PRO A 52 -15.31 1.44 6.05
N ILE A 53 -14.61 2.50 5.64
CA ILE A 53 -13.30 2.84 6.20
C ILE A 53 -13.54 3.69 7.45
N PRO A 54 -13.11 3.23 8.64
CA PRO A 54 -13.28 4.02 9.84
C PRO A 54 -12.59 5.38 9.75
N PRO A 55 -13.16 6.45 10.31
CA PRO A 55 -12.53 7.78 10.27
C PRO A 55 -11.11 7.81 10.82
N GLN A 56 -10.81 6.99 11.82
CA GLN A 56 -9.48 6.90 12.40
C GLN A 56 -8.45 6.39 11.38
N ALA A 57 -8.83 5.42 10.55
CA ALA A 57 -7.96 4.90 9.51
C ALA A 57 -7.76 5.94 8.41
N SER A 58 -8.83 6.57 7.92
CA SER A 58 -8.75 7.64 6.93
C SER A 58 -7.90 8.81 7.41
N ALA A 59 -7.94 9.13 8.69
CA ALA A 59 -7.11 10.19 9.27
C ALA A 59 -5.61 9.86 9.19
N VAL A 60 -5.25 8.58 9.20
CA VAL A 60 -3.86 8.14 9.12
C VAL A 60 -3.36 8.11 7.67
N HIS A 61 -4.08 7.46 6.76
CA HIS A 61 -3.60 7.24 5.40
C HIS A 61 -4.23 8.14 4.33
N GLY A 62 -5.24 8.95 4.70
CA GLY A 62 -5.87 9.90 3.78
C GLY A 62 -6.75 9.27 2.71
N ILE A 63 -7.10 7.99 2.83
CA ILE A 63 -7.97 7.30 1.88
C ILE A 63 -9.37 7.20 2.47
N TYR A 64 -10.37 7.61 1.71
CA TYR A 64 -11.76 7.65 2.11
C TYR A 64 -12.60 6.70 1.24
N ASP A 65 -13.82 6.37 1.70
CA ASP A 65 -14.71 5.47 0.98
C ASP A 65 -14.93 5.88 -0.48
N SER A 66 -15.03 7.18 -0.74
CA SER A 66 -15.20 7.69 -2.11
C SER A 66 -14.01 7.42 -3.01
N ASP A 67 -12.80 7.28 -2.44
CA ASP A 67 -11.58 7.05 -3.20
C ASP A 67 -11.47 5.63 -3.75
N VAL A 68 -12.15 4.68 -3.11
CA VAL A 68 -12.04 3.24 -3.42
C VAL A 68 -13.35 2.64 -3.92
N ALA A 69 -14.41 3.40 -4.00
CA ALA A 69 -15.74 2.91 -4.38
C ALA A 69 -15.76 2.24 -5.76
N ASP A 70 -14.93 2.71 -6.69
CA ASP A 70 -14.85 2.22 -8.07
C ASP A 70 -13.70 1.23 -8.30
N GLU A 71 -12.99 0.85 -7.26
CA GLU A 71 -11.85 -0.06 -7.37
C GLU A 71 -12.21 -1.56 -7.30
#